data_eba0856bf0f03d49993c72de2f2b71e5
#
_entry.id   eba0856bf0f03d49993c72de2f2b71e5
#
_cell.length_a   1.000
_cell.length_b   1.000
_cell.length_c   1.000
_cell.angle_alpha   90.00
_cell.angle_beta   90.00
_cell.angle_gamma   90.00
#
_symmetry.space_group_name_H-M   'P 1'
#
loop_
_entity.id
_entity.type
_entity.pdbx_description
1 polymer ?
#
loop_
_entity_poly.entity_id
_entity_poly.type
_entity_poly.pdbx_seq_one_letter_code
_entity_poly.pdbx_strand_id
1 'polypeptide(L)'
;MNVSASYYSDIGGRKENEDAVALLESGDTMAGLIADGLGGHKGGKAAAQLAVQTVGGSIMGKPVSVFALRGAVEQANSLIWEQRQASGMKSTLAAVWFDGQAALAANVGDTRIYQFREGSILYQSRDHSTAQLALWAGDITPAELRTCKDRHRLTRALGAQDDVTVDIAHLELAPGDGLLLCSDGFWEKIQESEMAYDLSGASTALQWLEAMRARLAVRGAHTGDNHSAIAMLIR
;
A
#
# COMPACT_ATOMS: atom_id res chain seq x y z
N MET A 1 5.85 14.54 -16.57
CA MET A 1 6.32 13.14 -16.42
C MET A 1 5.29 12.24 -17.10
N ASN A 2 5.71 11.27 -17.92
CA ASN A 2 4.78 10.32 -18.54
C ASN A 2 4.71 9.08 -17.64
N VAL A 3 3.51 8.65 -17.23
CA VAL A 3 3.32 7.53 -16.31
C VAL A 3 2.31 6.55 -16.88
N SER A 4 2.70 5.29 -17.00
CA SER A 4 1.75 4.20 -17.22
C SER A 4 1.32 3.68 -15.87
N ALA A 5 0.04 3.73 -15.53
CA ALA A 5 -0.47 3.27 -14.25
C ALA A 5 -1.65 2.32 -14.42
N SER A 6 -1.77 1.36 -13.52
CA SER A 6 -2.87 0.40 -13.47
C SER A 6 -3.05 -0.13 -12.05
N TYR A 7 -4.25 -0.62 -11.75
CA TYR A 7 -4.55 -1.23 -10.46
C TYR A 7 -5.54 -2.37 -10.59
N TYR A 8 -5.61 -3.19 -9.57
CA TYR A 8 -6.71 -4.13 -9.34
C TYR A 8 -6.94 -4.34 -7.85
N SER A 9 -8.11 -4.84 -7.50
CA SER A 9 -8.47 -5.31 -6.16
C SER A 9 -9.32 -6.57 -6.30
N ASP A 10 -9.00 -7.60 -5.55
CA ASP A 10 -9.67 -8.91 -5.62
C ASP A 10 -10.06 -9.40 -4.22
N ILE A 11 -11.22 -10.00 -4.13
CA ILE A 11 -11.79 -10.50 -2.87
C ILE A 11 -11.04 -11.72 -2.31
N GLY A 12 -10.28 -12.44 -3.16
CA GLY A 12 -9.66 -13.70 -2.78
C GLY A 12 -10.69 -14.72 -2.31
N GLY A 13 -10.40 -15.39 -1.20
CA GLY A 13 -11.31 -16.37 -0.57
C GLY A 13 -12.21 -15.81 0.52
N ARG A 14 -12.22 -14.50 0.74
CA ARG A 14 -13.02 -13.85 1.78
C ARG A 14 -14.46 -13.67 1.34
N LYS A 15 -15.36 -13.35 2.29
CA LYS A 15 -16.78 -13.05 1.99
C LYS A 15 -16.98 -11.60 1.54
N GLU A 16 -16.08 -10.72 1.92
CA GLU A 16 -16.09 -9.29 1.60
C GLU A 16 -14.67 -8.84 1.24
N ASN A 17 -14.57 -7.90 0.33
CA ASN A 17 -13.31 -7.22 0.06
C ASN A 17 -13.24 -5.99 0.96
N GLU A 18 -12.31 -6.01 1.93
CA GLU A 18 -12.06 -4.93 2.88
C GLU A 18 -10.92 -4.01 2.40
N ASP A 19 -10.22 -4.36 1.31
CA ASP A 19 -9.27 -3.47 0.64
C ASP A 19 -9.98 -2.31 -0.07
N ALA A 20 -9.38 -1.15 -0.03
CA ALA A 20 -9.75 0.01 -0.83
C ALA A 20 -8.56 0.51 -1.65
N VAL A 21 -8.80 0.84 -2.93
CA VAL A 21 -7.77 1.27 -3.86
C VAL A 21 -8.23 2.54 -4.56
N ALA A 22 -7.33 3.51 -4.72
CA ALA A 22 -7.54 4.66 -5.60
C ALA A 22 -6.27 4.98 -6.40
N LEU A 23 -6.47 5.27 -7.67
CA LEU A 23 -5.49 5.85 -8.56
C LEU A 23 -6.07 7.18 -9.05
N LEU A 24 -5.42 8.28 -8.70
CA LEU A 24 -5.92 9.63 -8.88
C LEU A 24 -4.96 10.44 -9.74
N GLU A 25 -5.50 11.26 -10.63
CA GLU A 25 -4.73 12.15 -11.50
C GLU A 25 -5.42 13.52 -11.57
N SER A 26 -4.64 14.60 -11.47
CA SER A 26 -5.10 15.97 -11.61
C SER A 26 -3.98 16.87 -12.10
N GLY A 27 -4.03 17.30 -13.37
CA GLY A 27 -2.94 18.02 -14.00
C GLY A 27 -1.67 17.18 -14.02
N ASP A 28 -0.57 17.73 -13.49
CA ASP A 28 0.72 17.04 -13.40
C ASP A 28 0.86 16.17 -12.13
N THR A 29 -0.14 16.15 -11.27
CA THR A 29 -0.12 15.44 -9.99
C THR A 29 -0.79 14.08 -10.13
N MET A 30 -0.14 13.03 -9.62
CA MET A 30 -0.67 11.68 -9.54
C MET A 30 -0.55 11.13 -8.12
N ALA A 31 -1.54 10.34 -7.71
CA ALA A 31 -1.48 9.62 -6.45
C ALA A 31 -2.05 8.20 -6.59
N GLY A 32 -1.37 7.24 -5.96
CA GLY A 32 -1.85 5.89 -5.74
C GLY A 32 -2.02 5.63 -4.25
N LEU A 33 -3.18 5.09 -3.86
CA LEU A 33 -3.51 4.79 -2.47
C LEU A 33 -4.09 3.39 -2.35
N ILE A 34 -3.60 2.62 -1.38
CA ILE A 34 -4.19 1.34 -0.96
C ILE A 34 -4.36 1.38 0.56
N ALA A 35 -5.49 0.89 1.02
CA ALA A 35 -5.79 0.67 2.42
C ALA A 35 -6.39 -0.71 2.59
N ASP A 36 -5.93 -1.46 3.60
CA ASP A 36 -6.48 -2.75 4.02
C ASP A 36 -7.26 -2.55 5.31
N GLY A 37 -8.52 -2.95 5.27
CA GLY A 37 -9.47 -2.73 6.36
C GLY A 37 -9.41 -3.82 7.41
N LEU A 38 -9.28 -3.42 8.68
CA LEU A 38 -9.15 -4.30 9.83
C LEU A 38 -10.38 -4.16 10.75
N GLY A 39 -10.88 -5.27 11.25
CA GLY A 39 -11.96 -5.24 12.25
C GLY A 39 -13.13 -6.17 11.95
N GLY A 40 -13.04 -6.93 10.87
CA GLY A 40 -14.02 -7.93 10.43
C GLY A 40 -15.40 -7.33 10.07
N HIS A 41 -16.05 -7.87 9.04
CA HIS A 41 -17.35 -7.41 8.56
C HIS A 41 -17.32 -5.94 8.04
N LYS A 42 -18.41 -5.21 8.23
CA LYS A 42 -18.62 -3.87 7.65
C LYS A 42 -17.65 -2.79 8.14
N GLY A 43 -16.94 -2.99 9.25
CA GLY A 43 -16.07 -1.98 9.84
C GLY A 43 -14.75 -1.78 9.08
N GLY A 44 -14.07 -2.88 8.70
CA GLY A 44 -12.80 -2.83 7.98
C GLY A 44 -12.94 -2.13 6.63
N LYS A 45 -13.89 -2.58 5.81
CA LYS A 45 -14.16 -1.97 4.50
C LYS A 45 -14.45 -0.47 4.59
N ALA A 46 -15.31 -0.07 5.54
CA ALA A 46 -15.65 1.34 5.71
C ALA A 46 -14.42 2.16 6.14
N ALA A 47 -13.55 1.62 7.00
CA ALA A 47 -12.32 2.26 7.41
C ALA A 47 -11.35 2.44 6.23
N ALA A 48 -11.13 1.41 5.43
CA ALA A 48 -10.25 1.47 4.26
C ALA A 48 -10.77 2.49 3.22
N GLN A 49 -12.07 2.46 2.94
CA GLN A 49 -12.69 3.43 2.03
C GLN A 49 -12.55 4.86 2.55
N LEU A 50 -12.81 5.09 3.84
CA LEU A 50 -12.68 6.40 4.47
C LEU A 50 -11.24 6.91 4.43
N ALA A 51 -10.25 6.03 4.69
CA ALA A 51 -8.84 6.36 4.60
C ALA A 51 -8.46 6.85 3.19
N VAL A 52 -8.76 6.05 2.16
CA VAL A 52 -8.42 6.35 0.77
C VAL A 52 -9.14 7.63 0.29
N GLN A 53 -10.43 7.78 0.58
CA GLN A 53 -11.20 8.95 0.17
C GLN A 53 -10.73 10.23 0.84
N THR A 54 -10.47 10.19 2.16
CA THR A 54 -10.02 11.36 2.92
C THR A 54 -8.64 11.80 2.47
N VAL A 55 -7.69 10.88 2.41
CA VAL A 55 -6.31 11.22 1.99
C VAL A 55 -6.30 11.69 0.55
N GLY A 56 -6.90 10.94 -0.38
CA GLY A 56 -6.94 11.31 -1.79
C GLY A 56 -7.62 12.68 -2.02
N GLY A 57 -8.78 12.91 -1.42
CA GLY A 57 -9.49 14.18 -1.53
C GLY A 57 -8.74 15.36 -0.92
N SER A 58 -7.92 15.11 0.12
CA SER A 58 -7.15 16.16 0.80
C SER A 58 -5.88 16.57 0.07
N ILE A 59 -5.24 15.66 -0.71
CA ILE A 59 -3.95 15.94 -1.37
C ILE A 59 -4.11 16.37 -2.82
N MET A 60 -5.11 15.86 -3.54
CA MET A 60 -5.26 16.16 -4.97
C MET A 60 -5.51 17.64 -5.22
N GLY A 61 -4.87 18.17 -6.27
CA GLY A 61 -4.92 19.60 -6.62
C GLY A 61 -4.09 20.51 -5.73
N LYS A 62 -3.26 19.97 -4.83
CA LYS A 62 -2.31 20.71 -4.00
C LYS A 62 -0.87 20.41 -4.44
N PRO A 63 0.09 21.32 -4.16
CA PRO A 63 1.51 21.03 -4.30
C PRO A 63 1.94 19.87 -3.40
N VAL A 64 2.79 18.97 -3.93
CA VAL A 64 3.31 17.83 -3.18
C VAL A 64 4.15 18.33 -2.00
N SER A 65 3.74 17.99 -0.78
CA SER A 65 4.45 18.37 0.44
C SER A 65 4.22 17.39 1.58
N VAL A 66 5.24 17.20 2.40
CA VAL A 66 5.18 16.34 3.60
C VAL A 66 4.09 16.81 4.56
N PHE A 67 3.95 18.12 4.73
CA PHE A 67 2.94 18.69 5.64
C PHE A 67 1.51 18.35 5.18
N ALA A 68 1.22 18.52 3.88
CA ALA A 68 -0.11 18.24 3.35
C ALA A 68 -0.43 16.73 3.41
N LEU A 69 0.54 15.85 3.07
CA LEU A 69 0.34 14.41 3.11
C LEU A 69 0.15 13.92 4.55
N ARG A 70 0.97 14.39 5.50
CA ARG A 70 0.83 14.07 6.92
C ARG A 70 -0.53 14.49 7.45
N GLY A 71 -0.92 15.74 7.24
CA GLY A 71 -2.21 16.26 7.72
C GLY A 71 -3.41 15.52 7.12
N ALA A 72 -3.32 15.07 5.86
CA ALA A 72 -4.35 14.25 5.23
C ALA A 72 -4.49 12.87 5.91
N VAL A 73 -3.38 12.23 6.27
CA VAL A 73 -3.40 10.92 6.96
C VAL A 73 -3.88 11.08 8.40
N GLU A 74 -3.44 12.12 9.11
CA GLU A 74 -3.93 12.45 10.47
C GLU A 74 -5.44 12.72 10.46
N GLN A 75 -5.95 13.44 9.46
CA GLN A 75 -7.38 13.66 9.29
C GLN A 75 -8.14 12.34 9.06
N ALA A 76 -7.62 11.46 8.22
CA ALA A 76 -8.22 10.13 8.00
C ALA A 76 -8.24 9.32 9.30
N ASN A 77 -7.14 9.34 10.08
CA ASN A 77 -7.07 8.69 11.39
C ASN A 77 -8.17 9.21 12.33
N SER A 78 -8.29 10.52 12.47
CA SER A 78 -9.30 11.15 13.35
C SER A 78 -10.72 10.74 12.98
N LEU A 79 -11.05 10.76 11.68
CA LEU A 79 -12.38 10.35 11.20
C LEU A 79 -12.69 8.86 11.47
N ILE A 80 -11.71 7.99 11.29
CA ILE A 80 -11.86 6.55 11.59
C ILE A 80 -11.97 6.37 13.10
N TRP A 81 -11.13 7.04 13.88
CA TRP A 81 -11.14 6.98 15.34
C TRP A 81 -12.49 7.41 15.94
N GLU A 82 -13.07 8.49 15.46
CA GLU A 82 -14.38 8.98 15.90
C GLU A 82 -15.51 7.97 15.62
N GLN A 83 -15.45 7.27 14.49
CA GLN A 83 -16.48 6.33 14.06
C GLN A 83 -16.29 4.89 14.60
N ARG A 84 -15.13 4.56 15.19
CA ARG A 84 -14.79 3.18 15.60
C ARG A 84 -15.65 2.59 16.70
N GLN A 85 -16.29 3.40 17.53
CA GLN A 85 -17.02 2.93 18.73
C GLN A 85 -18.14 1.93 18.40
N ALA A 86 -18.72 1.98 17.21
CA ALA A 86 -19.78 1.09 16.78
C ALA A 86 -19.29 -0.19 16.09
N SER A 87 -18.02 -0.25 15.59
CA SER A 87 -17.60 -1.29 14.65
C SER A 87 -16.16 -1.77 14.79
N GLY A 88 -15.35 -1.17 15.68
CA GLY A 88 -13.92 -1.50 15.78
C GLY A 88 -13.11 -1.15 14.54
N MET A 89 -13.56 -0.17 13.76
CA MET A 89 -12.96 0.28 12.49
C MET A 89 -11.48 0.62 12.63
N LYS A 90 -10.66 -0.02 11.81
CA LYS A 90 -9.23 0.29 11.66
C LYS A 90 -8.83 0.04 10.22
N SER A 91 -7.72 0.63 9.79
CA SER A 91 -7.18 0.37 8.45
C SER A 91 -5.67 0.59 8.41
N THR A 92 -5.02 -0.06 7.47
CA THR A 92 -3.69 0.34 7.01
C THR A 92 -3.81 1.50 6.02
N LEU A 93 -2.67 2.04 5.58
CA LEU A 93 -2.56 2.93 4.44
C LEU A 93 -1.17 2.85 3.82
N ALA A 94 -1.12 2.69 2.51
CA ALA A 94 0.03 2.98 1.67
C ALA A 94 -0.37 4.04 0.64
N ALA A 95 0.39 5.11 0.53
CA ALA A 95 0.15 6.18 -0.42
C ALA A 95 1.45 6.63 -1.09
N VAL A 96 1.41 6.82 -2.41
CA VAL A 96 2.44 7.54 -3.16
C VAL A 96 1.76 8.72 -3.82
N TRP A 97 2.37 9.90 -3.66
CA TRP A 97 1.87 11.14 -4.23
C TRP A 97 3.03 11.92 -4.83
N PHE A 98 2.92 12.26 -6.09
CA PHE A 98 3.99 12.93 -6.83
C PHE A 98 3.48 13.86 -7.92
N ASP A 99 4.35 14.78 -8.33
CA ASP A 99 4.23 15.65 -9.48
C ASP A 99 5.54 15.62 -10.29
N GLY A 100 5.74 16.56 -11.19
CA GLY A 100 7.00 16.65 -11.97
C GLY A 100 8.24 17.07 -11.16
N GLN A 101 8.12 17.41 -9.87
CA GLN A 101 9.20 18.00 -9.05
C GLN A 101 9.46 17.21 -7.77
N ALA A 102 8.43 16.65 -7.14
CA ALA A 102 8.53 15.95 -5.86
C ALA A 102 7.73 14.64 -5.89
N ALA A 103 8.19 13.66 -5.13
CA ALA A 103 7.49 12.41 -4.90
C ALA A 103 7.61 12.00 -3.42
N LEU A 104 6.49 11.62 -2.82
CA LEU A 104 6.38 11.20 -1.43
C LEU A 104 5.71 9.85 -1.34
N ALA A 105 6.24 9.01 -0.46
CA ALA A 105 5.60 7.77 -0.01
C ALA A 105 5.18 7.94 1.45
N ALA A 106 3.97 7.51 1.82
CA ALA A 106 3.50 7.47 3.20
C ALA A 106 2.90 6.11 3.51
N ASN A 107 3.21 5.54 4.68
CA ASN A 107 2.59 4.30 5.11
C ASN A 107 2.24 4.28 6.60
N VAL A 108 1.17 3.55 6.92
CA VAL A 108 0.72 3.14 8.24
C VAL A 108 0.21 1.69 8.13
N GLY A 109 0.79 0.76 8.88
CA GLY A 109 0.45 -0.65 8.80
C GLY A 109 1.47 -1.46 7.99
N ASP A 110 1.02 -2.54 7.37
CA ASP A 110 1.81 -3.51 6.61
C ASP A 110 1.44 -3.60 5.11
N THR A 111 0.57 -2.71 4.64
CA THR A 111 0.42 -2.44 3.21
C THR A 111 1.69 -1.78 2.70
N ARG A 112 2.31 -2.36 1.68
CA ARG A 112 3.68 -2.01 1.28
C ARG A 112 3.75 -1.12 0.06
N ILE A 113 4.84 -0.33 0.00
CA ILE A 113 5.26 0.50 -1.13
C ILE A 113 6.65 0.07 -1.54
N TYR A 114 6.84 -0.18 -2.84
CA TYR A 114 8.13 -0.50 -3.42
C TYR A 114 8.46 0.47 -4.54
N GLN A 115 9.74 0.85 -4.66
CA GLN A 115 10.33 1.48 -5.83
C GLN A 115 11.43 0.58 -6.38
N PHE A 116 11.30 0.21 -7.64
CA PHE A 116 12.27 -0.60 -8.37
C PHE A 116 12.97 0.25 -9.43
N ARG A 117 14.27 0.04 -9.60
CA ARG A 117 15.09 0.58 -10.69
C ARG A 117 16.09 -0.46 -11.12
N GLU A 118 16.19 -0.75 -12.43
CA GLU A 118 17.18 -1.69 -12.99
C GLU A 118 17.22 -3.06 -12.28
N GLY A 119 16.04 -3.59 -11.96
CA GLY A 119 15.90 -4.88 -11.29
C GLY A 119 16.21 -4.89 -9.78
N SER A 120 16.53 -3.74 -9.20
CA SER A 120 16.81 -3.58 -7.77
C SER A 120 15.74 -2.80 -7.05
N ILE A 121 15.54 -3.09 -5.76
CA ILE A 121 14.68 -2.30 -4.88
C ILE A 121 15.48 -1.08 -4.40
N LEU A 122 15.01 0.12 -4.74
CA LEU A 122 15.56 1.37 -4.21
C LEU A 122 14.88 1.78 -2.90
N TYR A 123 13.57 1.50 -2.79
CA TYR A 123 12.79 1.80 -1.61
C TYR A 123 11.78 0.69 -1.35
N GLN A 124 11.61 0.37 -0.09
CA GLN A 124 10.52 -0.46 0.44
C GLN A 124 10.06 0.15 1.75
N SER A 125 8.75 0.36 1.89
CA SER A 125 8.16 0.78 3.16
C SER A 125 8.36 -0.30 4.22
N ARG A 126 8.43 0.11 5.49
CA ARG A 126 8.59 -0.80 6.62
C ARG A 126 7.23 -1.15 7.20
N ASP A 127 7.02 -2.43 7.49
CA ASP A 127 5.78 -2.87 8.12
C ASP A 127 5.70 -2.38 9.56
N HIS A 128 4.53 -1.94 9.98
CA HIS A 128 4.24 -1.67 11.38
C HIS A 128 3.60 -2.91 11.99
N SER A 129 4.39 -3.98 12.16
CA SER A 129 3.95 -5.27 12.69
C SER A 129 4.90 -5.81 13.76
N THR A 130 4.42 -6.76 14.57
CA THR A 130 5.27 -7.44 15.56
C THR A 130 6.35 -8.29 14.90
N ALA A 131 6.09 -8.83 13.72
CA ALA A 131 7.10 -9.56 12.95
C ALA A 131 8.25 -8.66 12.50
N GLN A 132 7.96 -7.41 12.10
CA GLN A 132 9.00 -6.43 11.78
C GLN A 132 9.85 -6.06 13.01
N LEU A 133 9.25 -5.97 14.19
CA LEU A 133 10.00 -5.76 15.44
C LEU A 133 10.90 -6.94 15.75
N ALA A 134 10.41 -8.19 15.58
CA ALA A 134 11.20 -9.40 15.77
C ALA A 134 12.38 -9.49 14.77
N LEU A 135 12.17 -9.05 13.52
CA LEU A 135 13.24 -8.96 12.53
C LEU A 135 14.34 -7.97 12.97
N TRP A 136 13.97 -6.80 13.49
CA TRP A 136 14.94 -5.81 13.99
C TRP A 136 15.67 -6.26 15.27
N ALA A 137 14.98 -7.04 16.13
CA ALA A 137 15.60 -7.64 17.30
C ALA A 137 16.56 -8.78 16.95
N GLY A 138 16.52 -9.28 15.69
CA GLY A 138 17.30 -10.45 15.27
C GLY A 138 16.69 -11.79 15.66
N ASP A 139 15.43 -11.79 16.12
CA ASP A 139 14.71 -13.01 16.54
C ASP A 139 14.24 -13.84 15.33
N ILE A 140 14.05 -13.21 14.19
CA ILE A 140 13.71 -13.84 12.91
C ILE A 140 14.56 -13.27 11.78
N THR A 141 14.70 -14.04 10.70
CA THR A 141 15.34 -13.62 9.45
C THR A 141 14.35 -12.96 8.49
N PRO A 142 14.82 -12.22 7.46
CA PRO A 142 13.94 -11.67 6.42
C PRO A 142 13.10 -12.73 5.70
N ALA A 143 13.63 -13.95 5.52
CA ALA A 143 12.91 -15.06 4.90
C ALA A 143 11.74 -15.56 5.77
N GLU A 144 11.87 -15.49 7.09
CA GLU A 144 10.85 -15.93 8.05
C GLU A 144 9.74 -14.91 8.23
N LEU A 145 9.96 -13.63 7.88
CA LEU A 145 8.98 -12.58 8.08
C LEU A 145 7.63 -12.91 7.41
N ARG A 146 7.66 -13.47 6.20
CA ARG A 146 6.44 -13.82 5.43
C ARG A 146 5.67 -15.00 6.02
N THR A 147 6.31 -15.86 6.81
CA THR A 147 5.72 -17.06 7.40
C THR A 147 5.53 -16.96 8.92
N CYS A 148 6.00 -15.87 9.53
CA CYS A 148 5.85 -15.62 10.95
C CYS A 148 4.36 -15.61 11.34
N LYS A 149 4.03 -16.32 12.43
CA LYS A 149 2.61 -16.42 12.89
C LYS A 149 2.04 -15.07 13.31
N ASP A 150 2.87 -14.19 13.84
CA ASP A 150 2.47 -12.87 14.34
C ASP A 150 2.59 -11.75 13.29
N ARG A 151 2.82 -12.08 12.00
CA ARG A 151 3.01 -11.08 10.94
C ARG A 151 1.81 -10.14 10.77
N HIS A 152 0.58 -10.64 10.99
CA HIS A 152 -0.65 -9.84 10.92
C HIS A 152 -0.94 -9.01 12.19
N ARG A 153 -0.09 -9.10 13.23
CA ARG A 153 -0.25 -8.30 14.44
C ARG A 153 0.36 -6.92 14.22
N LEU A 154 -0.47 -5.99 13.82
CA LEU A 154 -0.04 -4.62 13.61
C LEU A 154 0.27 -3.91 14.93
N THR A 155 1.35 -3.15 14.92
CA THR A 155 1.75 -2.23 16.01
C THR A 155 1.23 -0.81 15.75
N ARG A 156 0.78 -0.52 14.50
CA ARG A 156 0.25 0.77 14.10
C ARG A 156 -0.79 0.59 12.99
N ALA A 157 -1.95 1.22 13.14
CA ALA A 157 -3.02 1.28 12.15
C ALA A 157 -3.83 2.57 12.34
N LEU A 158 -4.45 3.06 11.28
CA LEU A 158 -5.42 4.15 11.34
C LEU A 158 -6.63 3.74 12.20
N GLY A 159 -7.12 4.65 13.04
CA GLY A 159 -8.22 4.38 13.96
C GLY A 159 -7.87 3.50 15.16
N ALA A 160 -6.60 3.11 15.34
CA ALA A 160 -6.15 2.36 16.50
C ALA A 160 -5.99 3.23 17.76
N GLN A 161 -5.57 4.47 17.57
CA GLN A 161 -5.34 5.48 18.61
C GLN A 161 -5.84 6.84 18.10
N ASP A 162 -5.99 7.80 18.99
CA ASP A 162 -6.42 9.17 18.68
C ASP A 162 -5.42 9.87 17.76
N ASP A 163 -4.13 9.70 18.04
CA ASP A 163 -3.04 10.15 17.17
C ASP A 163 -2.42 8.99 16.37
N VAL A 164 -1.78 9.32 15.26
CA VAL A 164 -1.08 8.36 14.42
C VAL A 164 0.29 8.88 14.00
N THR A 165 1.31 8.05 14.15
CA THR A 165 2.63 8.32 13.56
C THR A 165 2.64 7.78 12.13
N VAL A 166 2.89 8.66 11.16
CA VAL A 166 2.97 8.35 9.73
C VAL A 166 4.42 8.29 9.31
N ASP A 167 4.86 7.19 8.72
CA ASP A 167 6.17 7.12 8.10
C ASP A 167 6.08 7.75 6.70
N ILE A 168 6.88 8.79 6.44
CA ILE A 168 6.92 9.50 5.16
C ILE A 168 8.35 9.51 4.64
N ALA A 169 8.52 9.13 3.39
CA ALA A 169 9.79 9.14 2.68
C ALA A 169 9.70 9.98 1.39
N HIS A 170 10.80 10.64 1.05
CA HIS A 170 10.99 11.24 -0.27
C HIS A 170 11.46 10.15 -1.25
N LEU A 171 10.84 10.09 -2.43
CA LEU A 171 11.26 9.22 -3.51
C LEU A 171 11.91 10.05 -4.61
N GLU A 172 13.04 9.59 -5.12
CA GLU A 172 13.67 10.16 -6.31
C GLU A 172 13.23 9.34 -7.52
N LEU A 173 12.27 9.86 -8.29
CA LEU A 173 11.73 9.17 -9.47
C LEU A 173 12.57 9.50 -10.72
N ALA A 174 12.84 8.46 -11.52
CA ALA A 174 13.51 8.58 -12.80
C ALA A 174 12.81 7.71 -13.87
N PRO A 175 12.95 8.04 -15.16
CA PRO A 175 12.50 7.17 -16.23
C PRO A 175 13.05 5.74 -16.07
N GLY A 176 12.18 4.76 -16.20
CA GLY A 176 12.50 3.34 -15.98
C GLY A 176 12.13 2.82 -14.58
N ASP A 177 11.76 3.69 -13.65
CA ASP A 177 11.29 3.26 -12.33
C ASP A 177 9.94 2.57 -12.40
N GLY A 178 9.78 1.52 -11.59
CA GLY A 178 8.52 0.90 -11.26
C GLY A 178 8.13 1.19 -9.81
N LEU A 179 6.94 1.74 -9.59
CA LEU A 179 6.34 1.86 -8.26
C LEU A 179 5.25 0.79 -8.11
N LEU A 180 5.26 0.09 -6.98
CA LEU A 180 4.25 -0.91 -6.64
C LEU A 180 3.74 -0.65 -5.22
N LEU A 181 2.42 -0.49 -5.07
CA LEU A 181 1.75 -0.52 -3.78
C LEU A 181 0.94 -1.82 -3.71
N CYS A 182 0.92 -2.49 -2.57
CA CYS A 182 0.14 -3.73 -2.43
C CYS A 182 -0.23 -4.05 -0.99
N SER A 183 -1.41 -4.67 -0.80
CA SER A 183 -1.85 -5.22 0.49
C SER A 183 -1.12 -6.54 0.83
N ASP A 184 -1.28 -7.02 2.05
CA ASP A 184 -0.57 -8.21 2.56
C ASP A 184 -0.92 -9.48 1.78
N GLY A 185 -2.18 -9.69 1.40
CA GLY A 185 -2.59 -10.84 0.58
C GLY A 185 -1.90 -10.91 -0.77
N PHE A 186 -1.33 -9.79 -1.25
CA PHE A 186 -0.49 -9.76 -2.45
C PHE A 186 0.98 -10.07 -2.12
N TRP A 187 1.64 -9.24 -1.26
CA TRP A 187 3.09 -9.35 -1.06
C TRP A 187 3.50 -10.61 -0.32
N GLU A 188 2.61 -11.20 0.48
CA GLU A 188 2.88 -12.50 1.11
C GLU A 188 3.11 -13.63 0.10
N LYS A 189 2.49 -13.53 -1.06
CA LYS A 189 2.52 -14.57 -2.11
C LYS A 189 3.49 -14.30 -3.25
N ILE A 190 3.94 -13.07 -3.45
CA ILE A 190 4.87 -12.68 -4.51
C ILE A 190 6.20 -12.22 -3.90
N GLN A 191 7.30 -12.84 -4.31
CA GLN A 191 8.63 -12.43 -3.84
C GLN A 191 9.09 -11.16 -4.55
N GLU A 192 9.88 -10.33 -3.89
CA GLU A 192 10.40 -9.09 -4.47
C GLU A 192 11.23 -9.34 -5.74
N SER A 193 11.98 -10.44 -5.78
CA SER A 193 12.73 -10.86 -6.98
C SER A 193 11.82 -11.17 -8.17
N GLU A 194 10.63 -11.69 -7.90
CA GLU A 194 9.63 -11.96 -8.94
C GLU A 194 8.94 -10.67 -9.40
N MET A 195 8.67 -9.74 -8.47
CA MET A 195 8.16 -8.41 -8.82
C MET A 195 9.12 -7.69 -9.77
N ALA A 196 10.43 -7.72 -9.45
CA ALA A 196 11.48 -7.13 -10.27
C ALA A 196 11.63 -7.82 -11.63
N TYR A 197 11.56 -9.16 -11.66
CA TYR A 197 11.62 -9.95 -12.89
C TYR A 197 10.45 -9.63 -13.83
N ASP A 198 9.23 -9.61 -13.29
CA ASP A 198 8.03 -9.31 -14.07
C ASP A 198 8.01 -7.86 -14.57
N LEU A 199 8.59 -6.91 -13.79
CA LEU A 199 8.80 -5.54 -14.22
C LEU A 199 9.71 -5.46 -15.44
N SER A 200 10.81 -6.21 -15.46
CA SER A 200 11.78 -6.19 -16.56
C SER A 200 11.20 -6.63 -17.91
N GLY A 201 10.17 -7.47 -17.89
CA GLY A 201 9.45 -7.93 -19.08
C GLY A 201 8.24 -7.07 -19.48
N ALA A 202 7.88 -6.07 -18.68
CA ALA A 202 6.65 -5.32 -18.87
C ALA A 202 6.89 -3.99 -19.62
N SER A 203 6.07 -3.72 -20.63
CA SER A 203 6.03 -2.44 -21.33
C SER A 203 4.96 -1.49 -20.78
N THR A 204 4.05 -1.95 -19.95
CA THR A 204 2.99 -1.17 -19.29
C THR A 204 2.77 -1.65 -17.86
N ALA A 205 2.23 -0.76 -17.00
CA ALA A 205 1.84 -1.13 -15.64
C ALA A 205 0.82 -2.28 -15.62
N LEU A 206 -0.10 -2.32 -16.57
CA LEU A 206 -1.06 -3.40 -16.71
C LEU A 206 -0.36 -4.75 -16.96
N GLN A 207 0.59 -4.81 -17.90
CA GLN A 207 1.35 -6.04 -18.16
C GLN A 207 2.12 -6.52 -16.94
N TRP A 208 2.72 -5.60 -16.18
CA TRP A 208 3.40 -5.93 -14.93
C TRP A 208 2.43 -6.54 -13.89
N LEU A 209 1.28 -5.92 -13.68
CA LEU A 209 0.25 -6.46 -12.78
C LEU A 209 -0.28 -7.81 -13.25
N GLU A 210 -0.54 -8.00 -14.53
CA GLU A 210 -1.06 -9.26 -15.08
C GLU A 210 -0.05 -10.41 -14.90
N ALA A 211 1.25 -10.17 -15.09
CA ALA A 211 2.28 -11.16 -14.84
C ALA A 211 2.29 -11.61 -13.37
N MET A 212 2.24 -10.66 -12.43
CA MET A 212 2.17 -10.94 -10.99
C MET A 212 0.84 -11.62 -10.62
N ARG A 213 -0.30 -11.20 -11.18
CA ARG A 213 -1.60 -11.86 -10.95
C ARG A 213 -1.63 -13.31 -11.44
N ALA A 214 -0.95 -13.62 -12.54
CA ALA A 214 -0.82 -15.00 -13.00
C ALA A 214 -0.09 -15.88 -11.96
N ARG A 215 0.94 -15.34 -11.28
CA ARG A 215 1.61 -16.04 -10.17
C ARG A 215 0.68 -16.23 -8.97
N LEU A 216 -0.09 -15.19 -8.59
CA LEU A 216 -1.08 -15.27 -7.52
C LEU A 216 -2.11 -16.36 -7.77
N ALA A 217 -2.64 -16.47 -8.99
CA ALA A 217 -3.61 -17.48 -9.38
C ALA A 217 -3.05 -18.92 -9.18
N VAL A 218 -1.81 -19.15 -9.60
CA VAL A 218 -1.13 -20.46 -9.42
C VAL A 218 -0.90 -20.77 -7.93
N ARG A 219 -0.70 -19.75 -7.09
CA ARG A 219 -0.45 -19.88 -5.64
C ARG A 219 -1.73 -19.90 -4.79
N GLY A 220 -2.88 -20.04 -5.43
CA GLY A 220 -4.16 -20.19 -4.73
C GLY A 220 -4.62 -18.93 -4.02
N ALA A 221 -4.34 -17.74 -4.56
CA ALA A 221 -4.80 -16.48 -3.98
C ALA A 221 -6.32 -16.40 -3.86
N HIS A 222 -7.05 -17.08 -4.75
CA HIS A 222 -8.52 -17.18 -4.73
C HIS A 222 -9.10 -17.85 -3.48
N THR A 223 -8.28 -18.46 -2.63
CA THR A 223 -8.69 -19.04 -1.34
C THR A 223 -8.06 -18.30 -0.15
N GLY A 224 -7.27 -17.26 -0.43
CA GLY A 224 -6.54 -16.48 0.56
C GLY A 224 -7.25 -15.20 0.99
N ASP A 225 -6.47 -14.23 1.43
CA ASP A 225 -6.95 -12.91 1.82
C ASP A 225 -7.35 -12.05 0.62
N ASN A 226 -7.98 -10.91 0.89
CA ASN A 226 -8.13 -9.84 -0.10
C ASN A 226 -6.73 -9.48 -0.62
N HIS A 227 -6.60 -9.21 -1.90
CA HIS A 227 -5.32 -8.81 -2.48
C HIS A 227 -5.49 -7.73 -3.52
N SER A 228 -4.80 -6.64 -3.30
CA SER A 228 -4.87 -5.45 -4.13
C SER A 228 -3.48 -4.94 -4.47
N ALA A 229 -3.33 -4.37 -5.65
CA ALA A 229 -2.09 -3.72 -6.05
C ALA A 229 -2.32 -2.56 -7.01
N ILE A 230 -1.43 -1.56 -6.93
CA ILE A 230 -1.26 -0.47 -7.90
C ILE A 230 0.16 -0.57 -8.44
N ALA A 231 0.31 -0.58 -9.76
CA ALA A 231 1.58 -0.46 -10.43
C ALA A 231 1.66 0.85 -11.22
N MET A 232 2.81 1.50 -11.20
CA MET A 232 3.11 2.69 -11.99
C MET A 232 4.49 2.55 -12.60
N LEU A 233 4.62 2.81 -13.91
CA LEU A 233 5.89 2.88 -14.63
C LEU A 233 6.17 4.32 -15.02
N ILE A 234 7.29 4.85 -14.55
CA ILE A 234 7.78 6.19 -14.86
C ILE A 234 8.50 6.14 -16.22
N ARG A 235 8.13 7.06 -17.13
CA ARG A 235 8.65 7.09 -18.51
C ARG A 235 9.21 8.45 -18.89
#